data_d1d58af42ae806600b1cead08f353130
#
_entry.id   d1d58af42ae806600b1cead08f353130
#
_cell.length_a   1.000
_cell.length_b   1.000
_cell.length_c   1.000
_cell.angle_alpha   90.00
_cell.angle_beta   90.00
_cell.angle_gamma   90.00
#
_symmetry.space_group_name_H-M   'P 1'
#
loop_
_entity.id
_entity.type
_entity.pdbx_description
1 polymer ?
#
loop_
_entity_poly.entity_id
_entity_poly.type
_entity_poly.pdbx_seq_one_letter_code
_entity_poly.pdbx_strand_id
1 'polypeptide(L)'
;MKTVLVTGATGRLGPHIVGALLAKDVRVRALTRDPGRAAVVLPGQADVVAGDLADPQALRAALTGISDLVLLTPHGPDMYDVQARLIDLAADVDVRVVKVSGTSSGIRPDGPDACRQHWLAEEYLRASGLPFAIVRPNAFMQTLLAGVAASVRQRGVVVNPLGSAGISIVDCADVGAATAEVICDRRHDGSTAVLTGPAAPTYREIVEEVETVTGRAVSVVDVTPQQAGEGARANGMSDWEAGHLAEMLAMFSTGASEYVTTDVQALTGRPPASARDWIRRHADLFTKPAPALAATGATSATSEEGS
;
A
#
# COMPACT_ATOMS: atom_id res chain seq x y z
N MET A 1 -24.05 -14.17 -8.90
CA MET A 1 -23.26 -12.95 -9.18
C MET A 1 -22.13 -12.92 -8.16
N LYS A 2 -20.89 -12.69 -8.61
CA LYS A 2 -19.71 -12.70 -7.74
C LYS A 2 -19.74 -11.52 -6.78
N THR A 3 -19.57 -11.77 -5.48
CA THR A 3 -19.43 -10.71 -4.47
C THR A 3 -18.07 -10.87 -3.76
N VAL A 4 -17.28 -9.81 -3.77
CA VAL A 4 -15.91 -9.80 -3.25
C VAL A 4 -15.86 -8.94 -2.00
N LEU A 5 -15.38 -9.50 -0.89
CA LEU A 5 -15.05 -8.72 0.30
C LEU A 5 -13.64 -8.13 0.15
N VAL A 6 -13.51 -6.83 0.34
CA VAL A 6 -12.22 -6.14 0.38
C VAL A 6 -11.96 -5.62 1.78
N THR A 7 -10.96 -6.18 2.47
CA THR A 7 -10.43 -5.61 3.71
C THR A 7 -9.43 -4.50 3.39
N GLY A 8 -9.16 -3.59 4.33
CA GLY A 8 -8.28 -2.45 4.06
C GLY A 8 -8.77 -1.51 2.94
N ALA A 9 -10.08 -1.56 2.62
CA ALA A 9 -10.69 -0.88 1.48
C ALA A 9 -10.48 0.65 1.47
N THR A 10 -10.39 1.29 2.64
CA THR A 10 -10.18 2.74 2.76
C THR A 10 -8.71 3.16 2.93
N GLY A 11 -7.79 2.20 2.82
CA GLY A 11 -6.34 2.45 2.82
C GLY A 11 -5.83 2.99 1.48
N ARG A 12 -4.50 3.08 1.34
CA ARG A 12 -3.87 3.64 0.13
C ARG A 12 -4.19 2.86 -1.15
N LEU A 13 -4.15 1.54 -1.10
CA LEU A 13 -4.39 0.66 -2.25
C LEU A 13 -5.87 0.28 -2.40
N GLY A 14 -6.62 0.19 -1.30
CA GLY A 14 -8.00 -0.29 -1.29
C GLY A 14 -8.93 0.37 -2.30
N PRO A 15 -8.98 1.72 -2.41
CA PRO A 15 -9.84 2.40 -3.37
C PRO A 15 -9.55 2.02 -4.83
N HIS A 16 -8.29 1.76 -5.17
CA HIS A 16 -7.89 1.32 -6.51
C HIS A 16 -8.38 -0.09 -6.82
N ILE A 17 -8.30 -1.01 -5.85
CA ILE A 17 -8.84 -2.37 -5.99
C ILE A 17 -10.37 -2.34 -6.11
N VAL A 18 -11.05 -1.60 -5.22
CA VAL A 18 -12.50 -1.46 -5.23
C VAL A 18 -12.98 -0.88 -6.57
N GLY A 19 -12.36 0.22 -7.04
CA GLY A 19 -12.70 0.82 -8.32
C GLY A 19 -12.49 -0.11 -9.51
N ALA A 20 -11.38 -0.87 -9.53
CA ALA A 20 -11.08 -1.82 -10.59
C ALA A 20 -12.05 -3.01 -10.63
N LEU A 21 -12.49 -3.51 -9.47
CA LEU A 21 -13.49 -4.58 -9.38
C LEU A 21 -14.87 -4.10 -9.84
N LEU A 22 -15.30 -2.91 -9.41
CA LEU A 22 -16.57 -2.31 -9.84
C LEU A 22 -16.60 -2.06 -11.36
N ALA A 23 -15.48 -1.63 -11.95
CA ALA A 23 -15.35 -1.46 -13.40
C ALA A 23 -15.47 -2.77 -14.20
N LYS A 24 -15.43 -3.93 -13.52
CA LYS A 24 -15.64 -5.28 -14.09
C LYS A 24 -17.00 -5.89 -13.70
N ASP A 25 -17.96 -5.06 -13.27
CA ASP A 25 -19.29 -5.48 -12.82
C ASP A 25 -19.27 -6.49 -11.66
N VAL A 26 -18.22 -6.48 -10.86
CA VAL A 26 -18.11 -7.28 -9.64
C VAL A 26 -18.76 -6.53 -8.48
N ARG A 27 -19.63 -7.19 -7.72
CA ARG A 27 -20.16 -6.61 -6.48
C ARG A 27 -19.03 -6.57 -5.43
N VAL A 28 -18.83 -5.41 -4.82
CA VAL A 28 -17.80 -5.22 -3.81
C VAL A 28 -18.42 -4.89 -2.46
N ARG A 29 -18.09 -5.68 -1.45
CA ARG A 29 -18.31 -5.35 -0.06
C ARG A 29 -17.00 -4.82 0.52
N ALA A 30 -17.02 -3.59 1.04
CA ALA A 30 -15.86 -2.91 1.60
C ALA A 30 -15.95 -2.87 3.12
N LEU A 31 -15.07 -3.60 3.81
CA LEU A 31 -15.00 -3.56 5.27
C LEU A 31 -14.15 -2.38 5.73
N THR A 32 -14.69 -1.56 6.63
CA THR A 32 -13.99 -0.40 7.18
C THR A 32 -14.44 -0.08 8.61
N ARG A 33 -13.53 0.46 9.41
CA ARG A 33 -13.85 1.03 10.73
C ARG A 33 -14.52 2.39 10.64
N ASP A 34 -14.33 3.08 9.51
CA ASP A 34 -14.80 4.46 9.30
C ASP A 34 -15.62 4.56 8.00
N PRO A 35 -16.96 4.41 8.10
CA PRO A 35 -17.86 4.59 6.95
C PRO A 35 -17.85 6.01 6.38
N GLY A 36 -17.58 7.03 7.21
CA GLY A 36 -17.47 8.42 6.75
C GLY A 36 -16.29 8.60 5.79
N ARG A 37 -15.13 8.03 6.13
CA ARG A 37 -13.98 7.98 5.22
C ARG A 37 -14.29 7.17 3.96
N ALA A 38 -14.98 6.05 4.09
CA ALA A 38 -15.37 5.24 2.94
C ALA A 38 -16.21 6.04 1.94
N ALA A 39 -17.17 6.82 2.40
CA ALA A 39 -18.01 7.66 1.55
C ALA A 39 -17.22 8.72 0.75
N VAL A 40 -16.03 9.10 1.24
CA VAL A 40 -15.15 10.07 0.55
C VAL A 40 -14.21 9.41 -0.45
N VAL A 41 -13.67 8.22 -0.12
CA VAL A 41 -12.58 7.62 -0.89
C VAL A 41 -13.01 6.47 -1.80
N LEU A 42 -14.18 5.86 -1.56
CA LEU A 42 -14.68 4.75 -2.37
C LEU A 42 -15.74 5.20 -3.37
N PRO A 43 -15.84 4.54 -4.54
CA PRO A 43 -16.97 4.73 -5.43
C PRO A 43 -18.29 4.36 -4.73
N GLY A 44 -19.34 5.16 -4.98
CA GLY A 44 -20.64 5.01 -4.31
C GLY A 44 -21.39 3.69 -4.58
N GLN A 45 -20.92 2.86 -5.51
CA GLN A 45 -21.47 1.53 -5.79
C GLN A 45 -20.95 0.43 -4.86
N ALA A 46 -19.95 0.72 -4.01
CA ALA A 46 -19.45 -0.26 -3.05
C ALA A 46 -20.44 -0.42 -1.89
N ASP A 47 -20.73 -1.68 -1.51
CA ASP A 47 -21.46 -2.01 -0.29
C ASP A 47 -20.52 -1.84 0.92
N VAL A 48 -20.70 -0.74 1.66
CA VAL A 48 -19.82 -0.39 2.82
C VAL A 48 -20.38 -1.03 4.08
N VAL A 49 -19.57 -1.89 4.70
CA VAL A 49 -19.88 -2.54 5.98
C VAL A 49 -18.94 -2.04 7.07
N ALA A 50 -19.51 -1.53 8.15
CA ALA A 50 -18.74 -1.13 9.32
C ALA A 50 -18.25 -2.37 10.09
N GLY A 51 -16.96 -2.41 10.43
CA GLY A 51 -16.38 -3.49 11.22
C GLY A 51 -14.87 -3.32 11.40
N ASP A 52 -14.36 -3.90 12.48
CA ASP A 52 -12.93 -3.93 12.78
C ASP A 52 -12.35 -5.33 12.46
N LEU A 53 -11.12 -5.36 11.95
CA LEU A 53 -10.38 -6.61 11.72
C LEU A 53 -10.05 -7.35 13.03
N ALA A 54 -10.13 -6.68 14.16
CA ALA A 54 -10.00 -7.28 15.48
C ALA A 54 -11.29 -7.97 15.99
N ASP A 55 -12.45 -7.72 15.34
CA ASP A 55 -13.75 -8.28 15.75
C ASP A 55 -14.12 -9.51 14.89
N PRO A 56 -14.03 -10.75 15.43
CA PRO A 56 -14.38 -11.95 14.69
C PRO A 56 -15.85 -12.03 14.29
N GLN A 57 -16.77 -11.39 15.02
CA GLN A 57 -18.21 -11.42 14.70
C GLN A 57 -18.49 -10.52 13.49
N ALA A 58 -17.91 -9.31 13.48
CA ALA A 58 -17.99 -8.42 12.32
C ALA A 58 -17.40 -9.07 11.06
N LEU A 59 -16.27 -9.79 11.20
CA LEU A 59 -15.64 -10.51 10.10
C LEU A 59 -16.50 -11.65 9.55
N ARG A 60 -17.09 -12.48 10.44
CA ARG A 60 -18.03 -13.53 10.00
C ARG A 60 -19.25 -12.98 9.28
N ALA A 61 -19.82 -11.90 9.81
CA ALA A 61 -20.94 -11.22 9.14
C ALA A 61 -20.54 -10.66 7.76
N ALA A 62 -19.36 -10.05 7.67
CA ALA A 62 -18.82 -9.52 6.41
C ALA A 62 -18.55 -10.62 5.36
N LEU A 63 -18.14 -11.81 5.77
CA LEU A 63 -17.88 -12.97 4.90
C LEU A 63 -19.15 -13.69 4.43
N THR A 64 -20.32 -13.42 5.04
CA THR A 64 -21.58 -14.08 4.65
C THR A 64 -21.97 -13.74 3.20
N GLY A 65 -22.12 -14.77 2.37
CA GLY A 65 -22.50 -14.65 0.96
C GLY A 65 -21.39 -14.11 0.03
N ILE A 66 -20.15 -14.13 0.50
CA ILE A 66 -18.95 -13.74 -0.27
C ILE A 66 -18.40 -14.94 -1.03
N SER A 67 -17.94 -14.70 -2.26
CA SER A 67 -17.25 -15.71 -3.07
C SER A 67 -15.71 -15.61 -2.98
N ASP A 68 -15.19 -14.42 -2.79
CA ASP A 68 -13.75 -14.14 -2.74
C ASP A 68 -13.43 -13.06 -1.71
N LEU A 69 -12.30 -13.21 -1.01
CA LEU A 69 -11.74 -12.23 -0.11
C LEU A 69 -10.47 -11.61 -0.71
N VAL A 70 -10.42 -10.31 -0.86
CA VAL A 70 -9.15 -9.57 -1.01
C VAL A 70 -8.60 -9.31 0.38
N LEU A 71 -7.58 -10.07 0.77
CA LEU A 71 -6.91 -9.96 2.05
C LEU A 71 -5.84 -8.86 1.99
N LEU A 72 -6.23 -7.66 2.38
CA LEU A 72 -5.38 -6.47 2.47
C LEU A 72 -5.48 -5.90 3.89
N THR A 73 -4.36 -5.78 4.59
CA THR A 73 -4.28 -5.26 5.96
C THR A 73 -3.26 -4.14 6.06
N PRO A 74 -3.38 -3.22 7.03
CA PRO A 74 -2.29 -2.31 7.35
C PRO A 74 -1.08 -3.09 7.87
N HIS A 75 0.12 -2.52 7.72
CA HIS A 75 1.31 -3.01 8.39
C HIS A 75 1.20 -2.71 9.88
N GLY A 76 1.71 -3.62 10.70
CA GLY A 76 1.74 -3.50 12.16
C GLY A 76 2.43 -4.71 12.78
N PRO A 77 2.72 -4.65 14.09
CA PRO A 77 3.41 -5.74 14.79
C PRO A 77 2.57 -7.03 14.88
N ASP A 78 1.26 -6.94 14.72
CA ASP A 78 0.28 -8.03 14.80
C ASP A 78 -0.31 -8.41 13.44
N MET A 79 0.29 -7.95 12.34
CA MET A 79 -0.27 -8.14 11.00
C MET A 79 -0.46 -9.61 10.63
N TYR A 80 0.50 -10.48 11.01
CA TYR A 80 0.39 -11.92 10.77
C TYR A 80 -0.84 -12.52 11.48
N ASP A 81 -1.03 -12.21 12.76
CA ASP A 81 -2.15 -12.76 13.56
C ASP A 81 -3.52 -12.34 12.99
N VAL A 82 -3.61 -11.09 12.52
CA VAL A 82 -4.81 -10.57 11.86
C VAL A 82 -5.06 -11.33 10.55
N GLN A 83 -4.04 -11.54 9.74
CA GLN A 83 -4.16 -12.23 8.46
C GLN A 83 -4.47 -13.73 8.63
N ALA A 84 -3.83 -14.41 9.58
CA ALA A 84 -4.09 -15.82 9.89
C ALA A 84 -5.56 -16.01 10.32
N ARG A 85 -6.07 -15.17 11.21
CA ARG A 85 -7.48 -15.19 11.62
C ARG A 85 -8.44 -15.00 10.44
N LEU A 86 -8.13 -14.09 9.51
CA LEU A 86 -8.96 -13.90 8.31
C LEU A 86 -8.94 -15.11 7.39
N ILE A 87 -7.81 -15.80 7.28
CA ILE A 87 -7.66 -17.05 6.52
C ILE A 87 -8.52 -18.15 7.17
N ASP A 88 -8.46 -18.31 8.50
CA ASP A 88 -9.29 -19.29 9.23
C ASP A 88 -10.78 -19.04 9.01
N LEU A 89 -11.22 -17.78 9.16
CA LEU A 89 -12.63 -17.41 8.95
C LEU A 89 -13.07 -17.59 7.49
N ALA A 90 -12.18 -17.41 6.52
CA ALA A 90 -12.46 -17.71 5.12
C ALA A 90 -12.57 -19.21 4.88
N ALA A 91 -11.76 -20.02 5.60
CA ALA A 91 -11.80 -21.48 5.53
C ALA A 91 -13.12 -22.03 6.14
N ASP A 92 -13.61 -21.46 7.23
CA ASP A 92 -14.90 -21.85 7.85
C ASP A 92 -16.09 -21.77 6.85
N VAL A 93 -15.98 -20.94 5.78
CA VAL A 93 -17.05 -20.69 4.81
C VAL A 93 -16.63 -20.94 3.34
N ASP A 94 -15.50 -21.59 3.13
CA ASP A 94 -14.94 -21.97 1.81
C ASP A 94 -14.82 -20.76 0.84
N VAL A 95 -14.32 -19.63 1.33
CA VAL A 95 -14.11 -18.42 0.55
C VAL A 95 -12.69 -18.39 -0.02
N ARG A 96 -12.56 -18.19 -1.34
CA ARG A 96 -11.25 -17.99 -1.99
C ARG A 96 -10.55 -16.75 -1.47
N VAL A 97 -9.23 -16.83 -1.26
CA VAL A 97 -8.44 -15.71 -0.77
C VAL A 97 -7.47 -15.21 -1.84
N VAL A 98 -7.56 -13.93 -2.20
CA VAL A 98 -6.51 -13.22 -2.95
C VAL A 98 -5.76 -12.31 -1.98
N LYS A 99 -4.55 -12.75 -1.59
CA LYS A 99 -3.73 -12.03 -0.63
C LYS A 99 -2.91 -10.95 -1.32
N VAL A 100 -3.06 -9.72 -0.87
CA VAL A 100 -2.10 -8.65 -1.19
C VAL A 100 -0.97 -8.72 -0.17
N SER A 101 0.22 -9.03 -0.64
CA SER A 101 1.44 -9.21 0.14
C SER A 101 2.36 -7.99 0.00
N GLY A 102 3.66 -8.16 0.11
CA GLY A 102 4.66 -7.11 -0.01
C GLY A 102 5.72 -7.39 -1.09
N THR A 103 6.82 -6.65 -1.06
CA THR A 103 7.92 -6.79 -2.02
C THR A 103 8.57 -8.16 -1.95
N SER A 104 8.72 -8.81 -3.12
CA SER A 104 9.27 -10.17 -3.22
C SER A 104 10.68 -10.31 -2.65
N SER A 105 11.50 -9.27 -2.71
CA SER A 105 12.85 -9.28 -2.14
C SER A 105 12.89 -9.45 -0.62
N GLY A 106 11.82 -9.02 0.07
CA GLY A 106 11.71 -9.12 1.52
C GLY A 106 10.91 -10.32 2.03
N ILE A 107 10.09 -10.97 1.18
CA ILE A 107 9.22 -12.10 1.58
C ILE A 107 10.05 -13.37 1.78
N ARG A 108 10.62 -13.50 2.98
CA ARG A 108 11.45 -14.63 3.41
C ARG A 108 11.52 -14.71 4.93
N PRO A 109 11.99 -15.84 5.52
CA PRO A 109 12.02 -16.05 6.99
C PRO A 109 12.86 -15.03 7.75
N ASP A 110 13.93 -14.54 7.14
CA ASP A 110 14.89 -13.56 7.67
C ASP A 110 14.73 -12.15 7.06
N GLY A 111 13.60 -11.87 6.44
CA GLY A 111 13.30 -10.56 5.87
C GLY A 111 12.96 -9.50 6.91
N PRO A 112 12.86 -8.22 6.49
CA PRO A 112 12.35 -7.15 7.34
C PRO A 112 11.02 -7.52 8.00
N ASP A 113 10.74 -7.00 9.19
CA ASP A 113 9.67 -7.54 10.05
C ASP A 113 8.31 -7.69 9.33
N ALA A 114 7.77 -6.65 8.70
CA ALA A 114 6.50 -6.79 7.97
C ALA A 114 6.58 -7.79 6.79
N CYS A 115 7.74 -7.87 6.12
CA CYS A 115 7.93 -8.82 5.03
C CYS A 115 7.98 -10.26 5.55
N ARG A 116 8.59 -10.49 6.70
CA ARG A 116 8.61 -11.79 7.40
C ARG A 116 7.20 -12.19 7.84
N GLN A 117 6.40 -11.26 8.36
CA GLN A 117 5.00 -11.48 8.68
C GLN A 117 4.18 -11.82 7.42
N HIS A 118 4.42 -11.15 6.30
CA HIS A 118 3.82 -11.53 5.02
C HIS A 118 4.22 -12.93 4.58
N TRP A 119 5.50 -13.31 4.73
CA TRP A 119 5.97 -14.66 4.42
C TRP A 119 5.23 -15.70 5.25
N LEU A 120 5.13 -15.53 6.58
CA LEU A 120 4.38 -16.41 7.47
C LEU A 120 2.92 -16.56 7.03
N ALA A 121 2.25 -15.45 6.70
CA ALA A 121 0.86 -15.47 6.27
C ALA A 121 0.67 -16.13 4.88
N GLU A 122 1.65 -16.01 3.97
CA GLU A 122 1.62 -16.74 2.70
C GLU A 122 1.77 -18.25 2.91
N GLU A 123 2.70 -18.68 3.77
CA GLU A 123 2.86 -20.11 4.10
C GLU A 123 1.60 -20.66 4.78
N TYR A 124 1.01 -19.89 5.69
CA TYR A 124 -0.25 -20.26 6.34
C TYR A 124 -1.39 -20.41 5.33
N LEU A 125 -1.52 -19.46 4.41
CA LEU A 125 -2.53 -19.50 3.35
C LEU A 125 -2.32 -20.71 2.41
N ARG A 126 -1.07 -21.03 2.03
CA ARG A 126 -0.76 -22.21 1.22
C ARG A 126 -1.14 -23.51 1.91
N ALA A 127 -0.98 -23.56 3.23
CA ALA A 127 -1.32 -24.75 4.04
C ALA A 127 -2.82 -24.85 4.37
N SER A 128 -3.61 -23.81 4.16
CA SER A 128 -5.03 -23.78 4.56
C SER A 128 -5.96 -24.68 3.73
N GLY A 129 -5.53 -25.13 2.55
CA GLY A 129 -6.36 -25.88 1.61
C GLY A 129 -7.35 -25.03 0.81
N LEU A 130 -7.46 -23.73 1.08
CA LEU A 130 -8.32 -22.83 0.33
C LEU A 130 -7.81 -22.60 -1.11
N PRO A 131 -8.69 -22.35 -2.09
CA PRO A 131 -8.28 -21.73 -3.33
C PRO A 131 -7.72 -20.34 -3.03
N PHE A 132 -6.53 -20.04 -3.55
CA PHE A 132 -5.88 -18.76 -3.29
C PHE A 132 -5.08 -18.25 -4.49
N ALA A 133 -4.79 -16.95 -4.49
CA ALA A 133 -3.71 -16.35 -5.29
C ALA A 133 -2.99 -15.28 -4.44
N ILE A 134 -1.76 -14.98 -4.80
CA ILE A 134 -0.94 -13.99 -4.09
C ILE A 134 -0.54 -12.89 -5.07
N VAL A 135 -0.64 -11.64 -4.63
CA VAL A 135 -0.17 -10.46 -5.35
C VAL A 135 0.92 -9.81 -4.50
N ARG A 136 2.13 -9.71 -5.04
CA ARG A 136 3.30 -9.09 -4.39
C ARG A 136 3.67 -7.79 -5.07
N PRO A 137 3.06 -6.67 -4.71
CA PRO A 137 3.49 -5.37 -5.24
C PRO A 137 4.84 -4.99 -4.65
N ASN A 138 5.69 -4.36 -5.46
CA ASN A 138 6.86 -3.67 -4.93
C ASN A 138 6.47 -2.31 -4.33
N ALA A 139 7.41 -1.44 -3.98
CA ALA A 139 7.14 -0.17 -3.33
C ALA A 139 6.16 0.70 -4.15
N PHE A 140 5.21 1.34 -3.46
CA PHE A 140 4.20 2.15 -4.12
C PHE A 140 4.71 3.55 -4.50
N MET A 141 4.43 3.99 -5.74
CA MET A 141 4.64 5.38 -6.17
C MET A 141 3.95 6.37 -5.24
N GLN A 142 2.74 6.07 -4.79
CA GLN A 142 1.95 6.89 -3.86
C GLN A 142 2.60 7.06 -2.49
N THR A 143 3.55 6.20 -2.12
CA THR A 143 4.31 6.36 -0.87
C THR A 143 5.59 7.13 -1.12
N LEU A 144 6.42 6.61 -2.03
CA LEU A 144 7.76 7.14 -2.28
C LEU A 144 7.70 8.54 -2.92
N LEU A 145 6.98 8.68 -4.02
CA LEU A 145 6.93 9.95 -4.76
C LEU A 145 6.13 11.03 -4.02
N ALA A 146 5.11 10.67 -3.22
CA ALA A 146 4.44 11.65 -2.36
C ALA A 146 5.37 12.16 -1.25
N GLY A 147 6.23 11.30 -0.69
CA GLY A 147 7.28 11.69 0.26
C GLY A 147 8.31 12.64 -0.38
N VAL A 148 8.76 12.31 -1.59
CA VAL A 148 9.63 13.18 -2.41
C VAL A 148 8.96 14.53 -2.65
N ALA A 149 7.70 14.53 -3.09
CA ALA A 149 6.95 15.77 -3.34
C ALA A 149 6.82 16.67 -2.10
N ALA A 150 6.52 16.06 -0.95
CA ALA A 150 6.45 16.79 0.31
C ALA A 150 7.79 17.44 0.68
N SER A 151 8.90 16.70 0.52
CA SER A 151 10.25 17.17 0.82
C SER A 151 10.69 18.30 -0.13
N VAL A 152 10.47 18.14 -1.43
CA VAL A 152 10.75 19.16 -2.45
C VAL A 152 9.97 20.44 -2.16
N ARG A 153 8.68 20.32 -1.89
CA ARG A 153 7.80 21.48 -1.64
C ARG A 153 8.19 22.27 -0.39
N GLN A 154 8.58 21.55 0.68
CA GLN A 154 8.88 22.18 1.97
C GLN A 154 10.30 22.74 2.05
N ARG A 155 11.27 22.07 1.42
CA ARG A 155 12.70 22.32 1.63
C ARG A 155 13.53 22.45 0.36
N GLY A 156 12.98 22.09 -0.82
CA GLY A 156 13.76 21.99 -2.06
C GLY A 156 14.83 20.89 -2.03
N VAL A 157 14.68 19.91 -1.11
CA VAL A 157 15.68 18.87 -0.88
C VAL A 157 15.01 17.52 -0.87
N VAL A 158 15.66 16.51 -1.46
CA VAL A 158 15.28 15.10 -1.36
C VAL A 158 16.34 14.34 -0.58
N VAL A 159 15.90 13.61 0.43
CA VAL A 159 16.76 12.70 1.20
C VAL A 159 16.83 11.37 0.46
N ASN A 160 18.04 10.94 0.13
CA ASN A 160 18.29 9.66 -0.55
C ASN A 160 18.89 8.64 0.42
N PRO A 161 18.13 7.64 0.87
CA PRO A 161 18.63 6.60 1.77
C PRO A 161 19.16 5.35 1.04
N LEU A 162 19.13 5.32 -0.31
CA LEU A 162 19.49 4.14 -1.10
C LEU A 162 20.86 4.27 -1.80
N GLY A 163 21.52 5.43 -1.69
CA GLY A 163 22.77 5.66 -2.41
C GLY A 163 22.59 5.61 -3.93
N SER A 164 23.28 4.68 -4.60
CA SER A 164 23.15 4.44 -6.05
C SER A 164 22.13 3.37 -6.43
N ALA A 165 21.50 2.70 -5.45
CA ALA A 165 20.54 1.65 -5.73
C ALA A 165 19.22 2.23 -6.26
N GLY A 166 18.64 1.53 -7.24
CA GLY A 166 17.31 1.79 -7.76
C GLY A 166 16.23 1.01 -7.00
N ILE A 167 14.99 1.36 -7.25
CA ILE A 167 13.83 0.66 -6.71
C ILE A 167 12.70 0.63 -7.74
N SER A 168 12.22 -0.56 -8.09
CA SER A 168 11.09 -0.69 -9.01
C SER A 168 9.78 -0.35 -8.30
N ILE A 169 9.36 0.91 -8.44
CA ILE A 169 8.10 1.40 -7.85
C ILE A 169 6.92 1.15 -8.77
N VAL A 170 5.76 0.82 -8.21
CA VAL A 170 4.53 0.50 -8.94
C VAL A 170 3.38 1.44 -8.55
N ASP A 171 2.55 1.80 -9.54
CA ASP A 171 1.35 2.62 -9.30
C ASP A 171 0.25 1.76 -8.62
N CYS A 172 -0.36 2.26 -7.55
CA CYS A 172 -1.51 1.59 -6.90
C CYS A 172 -2.67 1.33 -7.87
N ALA A 173 -2.83 2.15 -8.91
CA ALA A 173 -3.84 1.92 -9.95
C ALA A 173 -3.54 0.64 -10.76
N ASP A 174 -2.27 0.38 -11.07
CA ASP A 174 -1.84 -0.83 -11.77
C ASP A 174 -1.98 -2.06 -10.88
N VAL A 175 -1.64 -1.93 -9.59
CA VAL A 175 -1.85 -3.02 -8.61
C VAL A 175 -3.32 -3.32 -8.43
N GLY A 176 -4.18 -2.29 -8.37
CA GLY A 176 -5.63 -2.46 -8.29
C GLY A 176 -6.20 -3.19 -9.50
N ALA A 177 -5.79 -2.78 -10.71
CA ALA A 177 -6.20 -3.41 -11.95
C ALA A 177 -5.74 -4.88 -12.02
N ALA A 178 -4.45 -5.16 -11.74
CA ALA A 178 -3.91 -6.51 -11.73
C ALA A 178 -4.60 -7.41 -10.69
N THR A 179 -4.87 -6.88 -9.49
CA THR A 179 -5.62 -7.61 -8.45
C THR A 179 -7.04 -7.97 -8.91
N ALA A 180 -7.71 -7.06 -9.61
CA ALA A 180 -9.05 -7.31 -10.16
C ALA A 180 -9.02 -8.40 -11.24
N GLU A 181 -7.99 -8.46 -12.11
CA GLU A 181 -7.82 -9.55 -13.07
C GLU A 181 -7.65 -10.90 -12.35
N VAL A 182 -6.76 -10.95 -11.34
CA VAL A 182 -6.53 -12.17 -10.53
C VAL A 182 -7.83 -12.62 -9.83
N ILE A 183 -8.65 -11.71 -9.34
CA ILE A 183 -9.96 -12.01 -8.75
C ILE A 183 -10.91 -12.60 -9.80
N CYS A 184 -10.96 -12.02 -11.00
CA CYS A 184 -11.92 -12.42 -12.04
C CYS A 184 -11.57 -13.73 -12.72
N ASP A 185 -10.31 -14.16 -12.69
CA ASP A 185 -9.83 -15.35 -13.39
C ASP A 185 -9.25 -16.41 -12.44
N ARG A 186 -9.93 -17.54 -12.34
CA ARG A 186 -9.50 -18.69 -11.51
C ARG A 186 -8.23 -19.40 -12.02
N ARG A 187 -7.78 -19.14 -13.25
CA ARG A 187 -6.50 -19.66 -13.77
C ARG A 187 -5.29 -19.17 -12.97
N HIS A 188 -5.47 -18.12 -12.17
CA HIS A 188 -4.45 -17.59 -11.26
C HIS A 188 -4.42 -18.29 -9.89
N ASP A 189 -5.31 -19.28 -9.64
CA ASP A 189 -5.30 -20.01 -8.37
C ASP A 189 -3.98 -20.78 -8.19
N GLY A 190 -3.41 -20.69 -6.99
CA GLY A 190 -2.09 -21.24 -6.64
C GLY A 190 -0.90 -20.40 -7.12
N SER A 191 -1.12 -19.32 -7.90
CA SER A 191 -0.04 -18.49 -8.44
C SER A 191 0.34 -17.31 -7.53
N THR A 192 1.52 -16.77 -7.79
CA THR A 192 2.01 -15.51 -7.21
C THR A 192 2.38 -14.56 -8.34
N ALA A 193 1.73 -13.40 -8.39
CA ALA A 193 2.06 -12.32 -9.31
C ALA A 193 2.94 -11.27 -8.61
N VAL A 194 4.04 -10.88 -9.24
CA VAL A 194 4.98 -9.89 -8.70
C VAL A 194 4.86 -8.59 -9.51
N LEU A 195 4.30 -7.56 -8.89
CA LEU A 195 3.93 -6.33 -9.58
C LEU A 195 4.97 -5.24 -9.39
N THR A 196 5.56 -4.79 -10.49
CA THR A 196 6.53 -3.70 -10.54
C THR A 196 6.11 -2.65 -11.55
N GLY A 197 6.70 -1.44 -11.46
CA GLY A 197 6.72 -0.51 -12.57
C GLY A 197 7.63 -0.99 -13.72
N PRO A 198 7.75 -0.21 -14.79
CA PRO A 198 8.50 -0.60 -15.99
C PRO A 198 10.02 -0.46 -15.84
N ALA A 199 10.50 0.16 -14.76
CA ALA A 199 11.91 0.41 -14.48
C ALA A 199 12.15 0.50 -12.96
N ALA A 200 13.40 0.49 -12.57
CA ALA A 200 13.85 0.67 -11.18
C ALA A 200 14.69 1.97 -11.07
N PRO A 201 14.06 3.16 -11.07
CA PRO A 201 14.79 4.41 -11.00
C PRO A 201 15.50 4.57 -9.66
N THR A 202 16.66 5.22 -9.69
CA THR A 202 17.36 5.76 -8.53
C THR A 202 16.67 7.03 -8.01
N TYR A 203 16.96 7.45 -6.78
CA TYR A 203 16.47 8.74 -6.28
C TYR A 203 16.95 9.93 -7.12
N ARG A 204 18.16 9.85 -7.72
CA ARG A 204 18.69 10.91 -8.57
C ARG A 204 17.92 11.04 -9.88
N GLU A 205 17.61 9.91 -10.53
CA GLU A 205 16.76 9.91 -11.74
C GLU A 205 15.34 10.39 -11.44
N ILE A 206 14.78 10.05 -10.27
CA ILE A 206 13.48 10.61 -9.83
C ILE A 206 13.57 12.14 -9.67
N VAL A 207 14.64 12.66 -9.09
CA VAL A 207 14.85 14.10 -8.92
C VAL A 207 15.00 14.81 -10.28
N GLU A 208 15.75 14.26 -11.22
CA GLU A 208 15.88 14.80 -12.59
C GLU A 208 14.51 14.92 -13.27
N GLU A 209 13.62 13.94 -13.10
CA GLU A 209 12.25 14.03 -13.63
C GLU A 209 11.43 15.11 -12.91
N VAL A 210 11.58 15.25 -11.59
CA VAL A 210 10.91 16.31 -10.81
C VAL A 210 11.38 17.69 -11.27
N GLU A 211 12.68 17.89 -11.46
CA GLU A 211 13.26 19.14 -11.99
C GLU A 211 12.72 19.47 -13.38
N THR A 212 12.66 18.45 -14.25
CA THR A 212 12.12 18.59 -15.62
C THR A 212 10.66 19.04 -15.60
N VAL A 213 9.85 18.47 -14.72
CA VAL A 213 8.41 18.78 -14.65
C VAL A 213 8.12 20.09 -13.94
N THR A 214 8.92 20.44 -12.92
CA THR A 214 8.65 21.60 -12.06
C THR A 214 9.42 22.86 -12.48
N GLY A 215 10.49 22.72 -13.26
CA GLY A 215 11.42 23.80 -13.59
C GLY A 215 12.23 24.29 -12.37
N ARG A 216 12.30 23.53 -11.28
CA ARG A 216 12.97 23.90 -10.03
C ARG A 216 14.15 22.99 -9.77
N ALA A 217 15.29 23.57 -9.41
CA ALA A 217 16.43 22.79 -8.93
C ALA A 217 16.12 22.15 -7.58
N VAL A 218 16.50 20.89 -7.42
CA VAL A 218 16.25 20.08 -6.22
C VAL A 218 17.56 19.47 -5.75
N SER A 219 17.97 19.77 -4.52
CA SER A 219 19.17 19.17 -3.94
C SER A 219 18.90 17.75 -3.46
N VAL A 220 19.88 16.86 -3.66
CA VAL A 220 19.84 15.49 -3.11
C VAL A 220 20.84 15.37 -1.97
N VAL A 221 20.38 14.89 -0.81
CA VAL A 221 21.21 14.62 0.37
C VAL A 221 21.20 13.14 0.65
N ASP A 222 22.36 12.50 0.51
CA ASP A 222 22.52 11.10 0.83
C ASP A 222 22.58 10.91 2.35
N VAL A 223 21.83 9.91 2.85
CA VAL A 223 21.81 9.50 4.26
C VAL A 223 21.88 7.98 4.33
N THR A 224 22.21 7.44 5.50
CA THR A 224 22.07 6.01 5.72
C THR A 224 20.59 5.63 5.95
N PRO A 225 20.18 4.37 5.67
CA PRO A 225 18.87 3.85 6.03
C PRO A 225 18.51 4.07 7.51
N GLN A 226 19.50 3.90 8.39
CA GLN A 226 19.34 4.14 9.82
C GLN A 226 19.00 5.61 10.12
N GLN A 227 19.72 6.55 9.53
CA GLN A 227 19.45 8.00 9.70
C GLN A 227 18.07 8.38 9.16
N ALA A 228 17.62 7.74 8.06
CA ALA A 228 16.27 7.96 7.54
C ALA A 228 15.19 7.49 8.53
N GLY A 229 15.37 6.33 9.17
CA GLY A 229 14.48 5.83 10.22
C GLY A 229 14.44 6.73 11.45
N GLU A 230 15.62 7.19 11.92
CA GLU A 230 15.73 8.14 13.04
C GLU A 230 15.02 9.47 12.72
N GLY A 231 15.21 9.98 11.50
CA GLY A 231 14.51 11.17 11.03
C GLY A 231 12.98 10.98 10.98
N ALA A 232 12.51 9.81 10.56
CA ALA A 232 11.08 9.48 10.54
C ALA A 232 10.49 9.43 11.97
N ARG A 233 11.22 8.83 12.92
CA ARG A 233 10.84 8.82 14.33
C ARG A 233 10.77 10.23 14.91
N ALA A 234 11.77 11.06 14.64
CA ALA A 234 11.78 12.46 15.07
C ALA A 234 10.62 13.28 14.51
N ASN A 235 10.05 12.87 13.37
CA ASN A 235 8.87 13.47 12.74
C ASN A 235 7.54 12.79 13.16
N GLY A 236 7.54 11.99 14.24
CA GLY A 236 6.33 11.45 14.86
C GLY A 236 5.90 10.06 14.38
N MET A 237 6.75 9.37 13.59
CA MET A 237 6.51 7.96 13.26
C MET A 237 6.75 7.10 14.53
N SER A 238 5.91 6.08 14.73
CA SER A 238 6.09 5.15 15.84
C SER A 238 7.44 4.42 15.78
N ASP A 239 7.92 3.90 16.92
CA ASP A 239 9.19 3.16 16.98
C ASP A 239 9.20 1.95 16.06
N TRP A 240 8.09 1.21 16.00
CA TRP A 240 7.96 0.05 15.13
C TRP A 240 8.02 0.44 13.65
N GLU A 241 7.24 1.46 13.23
CA GLU A 241 7.21 1.92 11.84
C GLU A 241 8.56 2.49 11.39
N ALA A 242 9.22 3.28 12.25
CA ALA A 242 10.53 3.85 11.96
C ALA A 242 11.63 2.77 11.86
N GLY A 243 11.58 1.77 12.74
CA GLY A 243 12.46 0.61 12.69
C GLY A 243 12.24 -0.21 11.40
N HIS A 244 11.00 -0.53 11.10
CA HIS A 244 10.63 -1.23 9.86
C HIS A 244 11.04 -0.45 8.61
N LEU A 245 10.85 0.88 8.59
CA LEU A 245 11.32 1.72 7.50
C LEU A 245 12.83 1.60 7.29
N ALA A 246 13.62 1.68 8.38
CA ALA A 246 15.07 1.53 8.30
C ALA A 246 15.50 0.17 7.75
N GLU A 247 14.86 -0.93 8.19
CA GLU A 247 15.10 -2.28 7.66
C GLU A 247 14.79 -2.40 6.18
N MET A 248 13.65 -1.86 5.74
CA MET A 248 13.25 -1.86 4.34
C MET A 248 14.24 -1.07 3.47
N LEU A 249 14.63 0.12 3.92
CA LEU A 249 15.60 0.95 3.22
C LEU A 249 16.98 0.29 3.17
N ALA A 250 17.40 -0.38 4.24
CA ALA A 250 18.65 -1.15 4.26
C ALA A 250 18.63 -2.28 3.23
N MET A 251 17.52 -3.00 3.12
CA MET A 251 17.35 -4.03 2.08
C MET A 251 17.36 -3.41 0.67
N PHE A 252 16.63 -2.31 0.46
CA PHE A 252 16.57 -1.67 -0.86
C PHE A 252 17.92 -1.09 -1.28
N SER A 253 18.72 -0.56 -0.34
CA SER A 253 20.04 0.02 -0.64
C SER A 253 21.08 -1.00 -1.14
N THR A 254 20.80 -2.31 -1.00
CA THR A 254 21.62 -3.38 -1.59
C THR A 254 21.33 -3.67 -3.07
N GLY A 255 20.36 -2.98 -3.68
CA GLY A 255 19.86 -3.28 -5.03
C GLY A 255 18.86 -4.44 -5.08
N ALA A 256 18.47 -5.00 -3.93
CA ALA A 256 17.57 -6.16 -3.87
C ALA A 256 16.18 -5.92 -4.49
N SER A 257 15.80 -4.67 -4.76
CA SER A 257 14.51 -4.28 -5.33
C SER A 257 14.61 -3.61 -6.70
N GLU A 258 15.71 -3.81 -7.42
CA GLU A 258 15.92 -3.30 -8.80
C GLU A 258 15.27 -4.19 -9.87
N TYR A 259 14.79 -5.38 -9.51
CA TYR A 259 14.14 -6.29 -10.46
C TYR A 259 12.86 -5.68 -11.05
N VAL A 260 12.60 -6.00 -12.32
CA VAL A 260 11.40 -5.61 -13.07
C VAL A 260 10.74 -6.87 -13.61
N THR A 261 9.40 -6.94 -13.49
CA THR A 261 8.59 -8.04 -13.99
C THR A 261 7.63 -7.57 -15.07
N THR A 262 7.07 -8.52 -15.81
CA THR A 262 6.05 -8.27 -16.84
C THR A 262 4.63 -8.54 -16.34
N ASP A 263 4.44 -8.88 -15.07
CA ASP A 263 3.16 -9.38 -14.55
C ASP A 263 2.03 -8.36 -14.61
N VAL A 264 2.31 -7.05 -14.43
CA VAL A 264 1.30 -6.01 -14.64
C VAL A 264 0.78 -6.05 -16.06
N GLN A 265 1.67 -6.09 -17.06
CA GLN A 265 1.27 -6.14 -18.47
C GLN A 265 0.60 -7.46 -18.82
N ALA A 266 1.10 -8.58 -18.32
CA ALA A 266 0.52 -9.90 -18.57
C ALA A 266 -0.92 -10.01 -18.03
N LEU A 267 -1.17 -9.46 -16.85
CA LEU A 267 -2.49 -9.47 -16.21
C LEU A 267 -3.45 -8.46 -16.83
N THR A 268 -3.00 -7.21 -17.04
CA THR A 268 -3.88 -6.10 -17.41
C THR A 268 -3.98 -5.84 -18.92
N GLY A 269 -3.10 -6.45 -19.72
CA GLY A 269 -2.97 -6.21 -21.16
C GLY A 269 -2.33 -4.86 -21.52
N ARG A 270 -1.89 -4.06 -20.55
CA ARG A 270 -1.26 -2.75 -20.76
C ARG A 270 0.03 -2.62 -19.96
N PRO A 271 1.01 -1.86 -20.44
CA PRO A 271 2.25 -1.62 -19.70
C PRO A 271 1.95 -0.88 -18.37
N PRO A 272 2.73 -1.13 -17.30
CA PRO A 272 2.61 -0.39 -16.05
C PRO A 272 3.01 1.08 -16.24
N ALA A 273 2.42 1.96 -15.44
CA ALA A 273 2.78 3.38 -15.40
C ALA A 273 4.24 3.57 -14.96
N SER A 274 4.94 4.54 -15.57
CA SER A 274 6.29 4.90 -15.16
C SER A 274 6.27 5.95 -14.03
N ALA A 275 7.40 6.07 -13.28
CA ALA A 275 7.59 7.15 -12.33
C ALA A 275 7.43 8.53 -12.98
N ARG A 276 7.98 8.70 -14.20
CA ARG A 276 7.83 9.91 -15.02
C ARG A 276 6.36 10.26 -15.26
N ASP A 277 5.55 9.29 -15.70
CA ASP A 277 4.13 9.53 -15.99
C ASP A 277 3.37 9.88 -14.71
N TRP A 278 3.72 9.24 -13.60
CA TRP A 278 3.12 9.56 -12.31
C TRP A 278 3.47 10.99 -11.86
N ILE A 279 4.75 11.38 -11.92
CA ILE A 279 5.21 12.73 -11.57
C ILE A 279 4.51 13.78 -12.42
N ARG A 280 4.39 13.57 -13.73
CA ARG A 280 3.68 14.49 -14.65
C ARG A 280 2.21 14.63 -14.31
N ARG A 281 1.52 13.53 -14.06
CA ARG A 281 0.09 13.54 -13.66
C ARG A 281 -0.15 14.24 -12.32
N HIS A 282 0.85 14.25 -11.44
CA HIS A 282 0.76 14.81 -10.10
C HIS A 282 1.72 16.00 -9.89
N ALA A 283 2.05 16.75 -10.94
CA ALA A 283 2.96 17.90 -10.87
C ALA A 283 2.58 18.92 -9.78
N ASP A 284 1.30 19.07 -9.55
CA ASP A 284 0.73 19.93 -8.50
C ASP A 284 1.23 19.58 -7.08
N LEU A 285 1.49 18.30 -6.82
CA LEU A 285 2.00 17.86 -5.51
C LEU A 285 3.40 18.41 -5.21
N PHE A 286 4.16 18.75 -6.24
CA PHE A 286 5.53 19.24 -6.12
C PHE A 286 5.60 20.78 -6.08
N THR A 287 4.56 21.48 -6.54
CA THR A 287 4.58 22.93 -6.78
C THR A 287 3.66 23.73 -5.88
N LYS A 288 2.50 23.20 -5.51
CA LYS A 288 1.52 23.91 -4.66
C LYS A 288 1.99 23.99 -3.21
N PRO A 289 1.76 25.12 -2.50
CA PRO A 289 2.01 25.16 -1.05
C PRO A 289 1.24 24.04 -0.32
N ALA A 290 1.81 23.52 0.78
CA ALA A 290 1.08 22.58 1.62
C ALA A 290 -0.24 23.26 2.07
N PRO A 291 -1.39 22.54 2.09
CA PRO A 291 -2.56 23.09 2.75
C PRO A 291 -2.18 23.42 4.19
N ALA A 292 -2.52 24.65 4.62
CA ALA A 292 -2.27 25.07 5.99
C ALA A 292 -2.90 24.02 6.92
N LEU A 293 -2.12 23.46 7.84
CA LEU A 293 -2.65 22.65 8.93
C LEU A 293 -3.73 23.49 9.61
N ALA A 294 -4.99 23.06 9.54
CA ALA A 294 -6.05 23.69 10.29
C ALA A 294 -5.60 23.67 11.76
N ALA A 295 -5.34 24.86 12.31
CA ALA A 295 -5.00 25.00 13.70
C ALA A 295 -6.17 24.39 14.50
N THR A 296 -5.92 23.25 15.10
CA THR A 296 -6.83 22.69 16.10
C THR A 296 -6.87 23.71 17.23
N GLY A 297 -7.98 24.50 17.27
CA GLY A 297 -8.23 25.50 18.26
C GLY A 297 -8.17 24.91 19.65
N ALA A 298 -7.10 25.23 20.37
CA ALA A 298 -7.08 25.13 21.81
C ALA A 298 -8.05 26.22 22.33
N THR A 299 -9.28 25.81 22.60
CA THR A 299 -10.22 26.60 23.38
C THR A 299 -9.69 26.61 24.81
N SER A 300 -9.00 27.67 25.17
CA SER A 300 -8.69 28.01 26.55
C SER A 300 -10.02 28.29 27.27
N ALA A 301 -10.44 27.38 28.11
CA ALA A 301 -11.47 27.62 29.11
C ALA A 301 -10.85 28.56 30.15
N THR A 302 -11.17 29.84 30.08
CA THR A 302 -11.00 30.80 31.16
C THR A 302 -12.04 30.46 32.24
N SER A 303 -11.56 29.90 33.35
CA SER A 303 -12.30 29.85 34.62
C SER A 303 -12.44 31.29 35.16
N GLU A 304 -13.63 31.84 35.12
CA GLU A 304 -14.01 32.96 35.98
C GLU A 304 -14.40 32.44 37.34
N GLU A 305 -13.50 32.57 38.30
CA GLU A 305 -13.87 32.64 39.72
C GLU A 305 -14.42 34.08 39.98
N GLY A 306 -15.62 34.12 40.48
CA GLY A 306 -16.29 35.36 40.93
C GLY A 306 -17.12 35.13 42.14
N SER A 307 -16.58 35.53 43.30
CA SER A 307 -17.21 36.01 44.58
C SER A 307 -18.45 35.30 45.10
#